data_3a4600e717fcea0640661b8fa5f7f789
#
_entry.id   3a4600e717fcea0640661b8fa5f7f789
#
_cell.length_a   1.000
_cell.length_b   1.000
_cell.length_c   1.000
_cell.angle_alpha   90.00
_cell.angle_beta   90.00
_cell.angle_gamma   90.00
#
_symmetry.space_group_name_H-M   'P 1'
#
loop_
_entity.id
_entity.type
_entity.pdbx_description
1 polymer ?
#
loop_
_entity_poly.entity_id
_entity_poly.type
_entity_poly.pdbx_seq_one_letter_code
_entity_poly.pdbx_strand_id
1 'polypeptide(L)'
;MELFFREYGEADKPPLIVFHGLLGSSRNWQAAGADLGKYFHVCCLDLRNHGKSPHAFPHSYEAMMEDVFVWMDEHDLDSSHFLGHSMGGKLAMKIACERPERLRSLIVVDIAPKMYPSSHDSEYEAMRQIDLSALPSRTAADRFLLEAVPDWGNRQFLLTNLAKREDGNGFSWIINLDALEENQREIEGSPIGTDHR
;
A
#
# COMPACT_ATOMS: atom_id res chain seq x y z
N MET A 1 -12.28 3.78 -7.72
CA MET A 1 -11.47 3.50 -8.95
C MET A 1 -11.19 2.01 -9.07
N GLU A 2 -10.85 1.53 -10.26
CA GLU A 2 -10.49 0.12 -10.49
C GLU A 2 -9.11 -0.17 -9.85
N LEU A 3 -9.10 -0.89 -8.73
CA LEU A 3 -7.87 -1.27 -8.04
C LEU A 3 -7.31 -2.57 -8.60
N PHE A 4 -6.00 -2.60 -8.84
CA PHE A 4 -5.31 -3.84 -9.15
C PHE A 4 -5.20 -4.71 -7.88
N PHE A 5 -5.30 -6.02 -8.04
CA PHE A 5 -5.13 -6.98 -6.94
C PHE A 5 -4.42 -8.27 -7.38
N ARG A 6 -3.94 -9.00 -6.39
CA ARG A 6 -3.45 -10.38 -6.53
C ARG A 6 -4.32 -11.28 -5.70
N GLU A 7 -4.69 -12.41 -6.29
CA GLU A 7 -5.63 -13.35 -5.72
C GLU A 7 -4.92 -14.65 -5.36
N TYR A 8 -5.31 -15.24 -4.21
CA TYR A 8 -4.82 -16.53 -3.73
C TYR A 8 -5.97 -17.30 -3.06
N GLY A 9 -5.91 -18.63 -3.18
CA GLY A 9 -6.98 -19.51 -2.66
C GLY A 9 -8.15 -19.65 -3.63
N GLU A 10 -9.18 -20.36 -3.18
CA GLU A 10 -10.37 -20.66 -3.97
C GLU A 10 -11.49 -19.67 -3.65
N ALA A 11 -12.30 -19.31 -4.64
CA ALA A 11 -13.32 -18.26 -4.53
C ALA A 11 -14.49 -18.61 -3.59
N ASP A 12 -14.68 -19.90 -3.25
CA ASP A 12 -15.71 -20.37 -2.33
C ASP A 12 -15.33 -20.26 -0.85
N LYS A 13 -14.06 -19.90 -0.56
CA LYS A 13 -13.57 -19.69 0.81
C LYS A 13 -13.97 -18.29 1.35
N PRO A 14 -13.92 -18.10 2.69
CA PRO A 14 -14.20 -16.80 3.27
C PRO A 14 -13.29 -15.71 2.69
N PRO A 15 -13.84 -14.56 2.25
CA PRO A 15 -13.05 -13.49 1.65
C PRO A 15 -12.16 -12.79 2.67
N LEU A 16 -10.90 -12.58 2.32
CA LEU A 16 -9.91 -11.82 3.08
C LEU A 16 -9.26 -10.76 2.17
N ILE A 17 -9.50 -9.50 2.46
CA ILE A 17 -8.86 -8.39 1.77
C ILE A 17 -7.61 -7.96 2.54
N VAL A 18 -6.48 -7.83 1.83
CA VAL A 18 -5.19 -7.48 2.40
C VAL A 18 -4.73 -6.13 1.88
N PHE A 19 -4.39 -5.22 2.81
CA PHE A 19 -3.87 -3.88 2.53
C PHE A 19 -2.39 -3.80 2.89
N HIS A 20 -1.56 -3.36 1.95
CA HIS A 20 -0.13 -3.13 2.15
C HIS A 20 0.15 -1.81 2.90
N GLY A 21 1.37 -1.65 3.40
CA GLY A 21 1.87 -0.40 3.98
C GLY A 21 2.30 0.62 2.93
N LEU A 22 2.61 1.84 3.40
CA LEU A 22 3.15 2.92 2.57
C LEU A 22 4.38 2.42 1.79
N LEU A 23 4.52 2.84 0.53
CA LEU A 23 5.57 2.40 -0.41
C LEU A 23 5.57 0.89 -0.71
N GLY A 24 4.52 0.16 -0.29
CA GLY A 24 4.34 -1.26 -0.58
C GLY A 24 3.44 -1.53 -1.79
N SER A 25 3.11 -2.80 -1.98
CA SER A 25 2.14 -3.28 -2.96
C SER A 25 1.66 -4.69 -2.63
N SER A 26 0.68 -5.19 -3.35
CA SER A 26 0.21 -6.58 -3.27
C SER A 26 1.34 -7.61 -3.44
N ARG A 27 2.41 -7.24 -4.14
CA ARG A 27 3.59 -8.08 -4.35
C ARG A 27 4.27 -8.46 -3.04
N ASN A 28 4.26 -7.58 -2.03
CA ASN A 28 4.88 -7.84 -0.74
C ASN A 28 4.17 -8.96 0.03
N TRP A 29 2.93 -9.25 -0.33
CA TRP A 29 2.08 -10.26 0.30
C TRP A 29 2.09 -11.62 -0.41
N GLN A 30 2.93 -11.82 -1.44
CA GLN A 30 2.90 -13.02 -2.26
C GLN A 30 3.06 -14.32 -1.44
N ALA A 31 4.04 -14.38 -0.54
CA ALA A 31 4.28 -15.56 0.28
C ALA A 31 3.15 -15.77 1.32
N ALA A 32 2.82 -14.72 2.08
CA ALA A 32 1.76 -14.78 3.08
C ALA A 32 0.38 -15.02 2.44
N GLY A 33 0.10 -14.39 1.29
CA GLY A 33 -1.14 -14.60 0.54
C GLY A 33 -1.31 -16.05 0.10
N ALA A 34 -0.24 -16.69 -0.39
CA ALA A 34 -0.27 -18.10 -0.76
C ALA A 34 -0.52 -19.03 0.44
N ASP A 35 0.04 -18.71 1.61
CA ASP A 35 -0.21 -19.49 2.83
C ASP A 35 -1.61 -19.27 3.39
N LEU A 36 -2.10 -18.02 3.44
CA LEU A 36 -3.45 -17.67 3.86
C LEU A 36 -4.50 -18.22 2.89
N GLY A 37 -4.19 -18.31 1.60
CA GLY A 37 -5.04 -18.90 0.56
C GLY A 37 -5.42 -20.38 0.79
N LYS A 38 -4.75 -21.06 1.71
CA LYS A 38 -5.17 -22.40 2.18
C LYS A 38 -6.50 -22.35 2.93
N TYR A 39 -6.83 -21.21 3.55
CA TYR A 39 -7.98 -21.04 4.45
C TYR A 39 -8.97 -19.98 3.97
N PHE A 40 -8.53 -19.02 3.17
CA PHE A 40 -9.29 -17.86 2.73
C PHE A 40 -9.20 -17.68 1.21
N HIS A 41 -10.20 -17.02 0.64
CA HIS A 41 -10.10 -16.37 -0.66
C HIS A 41 -9.42 -14.99 -0.43
N VAL A 42 -8.13 -14.89 -0.70
CA VAL A 42 -7.29 -13.73 -0.35
C VAL A 42 -7.16 -12.80 -1.54
N CYS A 43 -7.55 -11.55 -1.38
CA CYS A 43 -7.36 -10.48 -2.35
C CYS A 43 -6.41 -9.42 -1.77
N CYS A 44 -5.16 -9.41 -2.24
CA CYS A 44 -4.18 -8.39 -1.86
C CYS A 44 -4.28 -7.21 -2.83
N LEU A 45 -4.81 -6.08 -2.37
CA LEU A 45 -5.02 -4.90 -3.20
C LEU A 45 -3.73 -4.08 -3.32
N ASP A 46 -3.47 -3.51 -4.51
CA ASP A 46 -2.64 -2.33 -4.65
C ASP A 46 -3.54 -1.11 -4.38
N LEU A 47 -3.28 -0.38 -3.29
CA LEU A 47 -4.03 0.84 -2.97
C LEU A 47 -3.70 1.94 -3.99
N ARG A 48 -4.58 2.97 -4.12
CA ARG A 48 -4.30 4.12 -5.01
C ARG A 48 -2.88 4.63 -4.83
N ASN A 49 -2.27 5.09 -5.92
CA ASN A 49 -0.90 5.59 -5.99
C ASN A 49 0.22 4.56 -5.75
N HIS A 50 -0.12 3.27 -5.68
CA HIS A 50 0.84 2.18 -5.48
C HIS A 50 0.66 1.07 -6.51
N GLY A 51 1.77 0.38 -6.78
CA GLY A 51 1.78 -0.83 -7.60
C GLY A 51 1.26 -0.63 -9.02
N LYS A 52 0.21 -1.34 -9.37
CA LYS A 52 -0.45 -1.26 -10.68
C LYS A 52 -1.79 -0.52 -10.64
N SER A 53 -2.22 -0.07 -9.45
CA SER A 53 -3.43 0.72 -9.31
C SER A 53 -3.26 2.13 -9.85
N PRO A 54 -4.34 2.80 -10.27
CA PRO A 54 -4.28 4.16 -10.81
C PRO A 54 -3.68 5.17 -9.84
N HIS A 55 -3.02 6.18 -10.42
CA HIS A 55 -2.52 7.33 -9.70
C HIS A 55 -3.58 8.44 -9.67
N ALA A 56 -3.91 8.95 -8.48
CA ALA A 56 -4.90 10.02 -8.30
C ALA A 56 -4.71 10.79 -6.99
N PHE A 57 -5.12 12.05 -6.99
CA PHE A 57 -5.27 12.86 -5.78
C PHE A 57 -6.72 12.82 -5.27
N PRO A 58 -6.94 13.00 -3.96
CA PRO A 58 -5.94 13.00 -2.89
C PRO A 58 -5.49 11.58 -2.54
N HIS A 59 -4.37 11.45 -1.81
CA HIS A 59 -3.97 10.19 -1.16
C HIS A 59 -4.39 10.23 0.30
N SER A 60 -5.68 10.10 0.57
CA SER A 60 -6.28 10.16 1.91
C SER A 60 -6.92 8.82 2.31
N TYR A 61 -7.11 8.61 3.61
CA TYR A 61 -7.80 7.41 4.09
C TYR A 61 -9.25 7.34 3.61
N GLU A 62 -9.95 8.47 3.51
CA GLU A 62 -11.31 8.55 2.97
C GLU A 62 -11.32 8.07 1.52
N ALA A 63 -10.43 8.61 0.71
CA ALA A 63 -10.36 8.26 -0.70
C ALA A 63 -9.96 6.79 -0.92
N MET A 64 -9.02 6.26 -0.11
CA MET A 64 -8.67 4.83 -0.15
C MET A 64 -9.84 3.94 0.27
N MET A 65 -10.59 4.33 1.31
CA MET A 65 -11.78 3.61 1.78
C MET A 65 -12.87 3.53 0.70
N GLU A 66 -13.14 4.64 0.03
CA GLU A 66 -14.09 4.70 -1.09
C GLU A 66 -13.66 3.77 -2.24
N ASP A 67 -12.37 3.76 -2.60
CA ASP A 67 -11.86 2.84 -3.61
C ASP A 67 -12.06 1.37 -3.24
N VAL A 68 -11.78 1.04 -1.97
CA VAL A 68 -11.97 -0.33 -1.46
C VAL A 68 -13.43 -0.75 -1.56
N PHE A 69 -14.38 0.15 -1.22
CA PHE A 69 -15.81 -0.19 -1.30
C PHE A 69 -16.27 -0.33 -2.75
N VAL A 70 -15.84 0.53 -3.66
CA VAL A 70 -16.12 0.36 -5.09
C VAL A 70 -15.61 -0.98 -5.57
N TRP A 71 -14.37 -1.34 -5.21
CA TRP A 71 -13.79 -2.64 -5.55
C TRP A 71 -14.59 -3.81 -4.95
N MET A 72 -15.00 -3.72 -3.68
CA MET A 72 -15.83 -4.76 -3.04
C MET A 72 -17.18 -4.94 -3.73
N ASP A 73 -17.84 -3.83 -4.09
CA ASP A 73 -19.13 -3.85 -4.77
C ASP A 73 -19.03 -4.45 -6.18
N GLU A 74 -17.96 -4.15 -6.92
CA GLU A 74 -17.66 -4.75 -8.23
C GLU A 74 -17.35 -6.26 -8.18
N HIS A 75 -17.01 -6.79 -6.99
CA HIS A 75 -16.70 -8.20 -6.76
C HIS A 75 -17.79 -8.92 -5.92
N ASP A 76 -18.98 -8.33 -5.80
CA ASP A 76 -20.13 -8.87 -5.06
C ASP A 76 -19.81 -9.22 -3.58
N LEU A 77 -18.94 -8.42 -2.94
CA LEU A 77 -18.52 -8.58 -1.55
C LEU A 77 -19.24 -7.61 -0.61
N ASP A 78 -20.33 -8.01 0.01
CA ASP A 78 -21.03 -7.19 1.03
C ASP A 78 -20.13 -6.93 2.25
N SER A 79 -19.37 -7.93 2.69
CA SER A 79 -18.46 -7.85 3.83
C SER A 79 -17.29 -8.82 3.69
N SER A 80 -16.13 -8.46 4.29
CA SER A 80 -14.91 -9.26 4.23
C SER A 80 -14.14 -9.25 5.56
N HIS A 81 -13.23 -10.20 5.74
CA HIS A 81 -12.15 -10.08 6.71
C HIS A 81 -11.12 -9.11 6.17
N PHE A 82 -10.56 -8.22 7.01
CA PHE A 82 -9.49 -7.29 6.62
C PHE A 82 -8.20 -7.58 7.37
N LEU A 83 -7.11 -7.57 6.63
CA LEU A 83 -5.76 -7.59 7.17
C LEU A 83 -5.00 -6.39 6.61
N GLY A 84 -4.52 -5.51 7.50
CA GLY A 84 -3.78 -4.32 7.09
C GLY A 84 -2.46 -4.17 7.81
N HIS A 85 -1.40 -3.86 7.07
CA HIS A 85 -0.08 -3.54 7.61
C HIS A 85 0.18 -2.04 7.54
N SER A 86 0.64 -1.44 8.65
CA SER A 86 1.04 -0.03 8.70
C SER A 86 -0.07 0.90 8.18
N MET A 87 0.15 1.69 7.11
CA MET A 87 -0.87 2.50 6.44
C MET A 87 -2.15 1.69 6.14
N GLY A 88 -2.02 0.49 5.58
CA GLY A 88 -3.16 -0.40 5.33
C GLY A 88 -3.87 -0.85 6.61
N GLY A 89 -3.14 -0.97 7.73
CA GLY A 89 -3.72 -1.23 9.05
C GLY A 89 -4.54 -0.05 9.55
N LYS A 90 -4.08 1.18 9.35
CA LYS A 90 -4.84 2.40 9.67
C LYS A 90 -6.10 2.52 8.81
N LEU A 91 -6.00 2.23 7.50
CA LEU A 91 -7.16 2.17 6.59
C LEU A 91 -8.20 1.16 7.11
N ALA A 92 -7.76 -0.05 7.46
CA ALA A 92 -8.65 -1.09 7.98
C ALA A 92 -9.32 -0.69 9.31
N MET A 93 -8.59 0.00 10.22
CA MET A 93 -9.17 0.55 11.45
C MET A 93 -10.23 1.62 11.16
N LYS A 94 -9.98 2.52 10.20
CA LYS A 94 -10.95 3.55 9.78
C LYS A 94 -12.22 2.89 9.23
N ILE A 95 -12.08 1.92 8.34
CA ILE A 95 -13.22 1.15 7.82
C ILE A 95 -14.00 0.50 8.97
N ALA A 96 -13.31 -0.11 9.94
CA ALA A 96 -13.97 -0.74 11.09
C ALA A 96 -14.78 0.23 11.96
N CYS A 97 -14.32 1.48 12.07
CA CYS A 97 -15.02 2.51 12.85
C CYS A 97 -16.21 3.13 12.08
N GLU A 98 -16.06 3.37 10.79
CA GLU A 98 -17.03 4.14 10.01
C GLU A 98 -18.05 3.25 9.26
N ARG A 99 -17.65 2.04 8.89
CA ARG A 99 -18.46 1.09 8.11
C ARG A 99 -18.35 -0.34 8.65
N PRO A 100 -18.68 -0.54 9.95
CA PRO A 100 -18.54 -1.84 10.62
C PRO A 100 -19.34 -2.97 9.94
N GLU A 101 -20.40 -2.64 9.21
CA GLU A 101 -21.20 -3.61 8.45
C GLU A 101 -20.43 -4.26 7.28
N ARG A 102 -19.37 -3.60 6.80
CA ARG A 102 -18.50 -4.13 5.72
C ARG A 102 -17.42 -5.07 6.26
N LEU A 103 -17.28 -5.18 7.58
CA LEU A 103 -16.21 -5.91 8.24
C LEU A 103 -16.71 -7.17 8.94
N ARG A 104 -16.08 -8.32 8.67
CA ARG A 104 -16.28 -9.58 9.42
C ARG A 104 -15.29 -9.71 10.58
N SER A 105 -14.04 -9.38 10.35
CA SER A 105 -12.99 -9.31 11.38
C SER A 105 -11.83 -8.43 10.90
N LEU A 106 -11.05 -7.93 11.85
CA LEU A 106 -9.91 -7.05 11.62
C LEU A 106 -8.63 -7.66 12.16
N ILE A 107 -7.59 -7.70 11.32
CA ILE A 107 -6.22 -8.03 11.69
C ILE A 107 -5.35 -6.82 11.36
N VAL A 108 -4.72 -6.26 12.38
CA VAL A 108 -3.81 -5.11 12.26
C VAL A 108 -2.38 -5.56 12.54
N VAL A 109 -1.48 -5.27 11.60
CA VAL A 109 -0.08 -5.66 11.68
C VAL A 109 0.79 -4.41 11.81
N ASP A 110 1.59 -4.37 12.88
CA ASP A 110 2.68 -3.43 13.14
C ASP A 110 2.29 -1.94 13.07
N ILE A 111 1.13 -1.58 13.61
CA ILE A 111 0.66 -0.19 13.70
C ILE A 111 -0.38 -0.03 14.82
N ALA A 112 -0.44 1.15 15.43
CA ALA A 112 -1.49 1.52 16.38
C ALA A 112 -2.34 2.70 15.85
N PRO A 113 -3.57 2.90 16.35
CA PRO A 113 -4.46 3.99 15.94
C PRO A 113 -4.04 5.33 16.56
N LYS A 114 -2.83 5.79 16.27
CA LYS A 114 -2.25 7.04 16.78
C LYS A 114 -1.51 7.79 15.69
N MET A 115 -1.20 9.04 15.95
CA MET A 115 -0.26 9.80 15.15
C MET A 115 1.17 9.26 15.32
N TYR A 116 1.91 9.20 14.22
CA TYR A 116 3.33 8.91 14.18
C TYR A 116 4.09 10.14 13.68
N PRO A 117 5.32 10.39 14.16
CA PRO A 117 6.16 11.44 13.60
C PRO A 117 6.52 11.11 12.14
N SER A 118 6.76 12.15 11.34
CA SER A 118 7.25 11.96 9.97
C SER A 118 8.54 11.15 9.97
N SER A 119 8.57 10.13 9.15
CA SER A 119 9.67 9.15 9.11
C SER A 119 10.16 8.81 7.71
N HIS A 120 9.57 9.40 6.65
CA HIS A 120 9.87 9.06 5.25
C HIS A 120 10.42 10.21 4.41
N ASP A 121 10.71 11.36 5.02
CA ASP A 121 11.18 12.54 4.29
C ASP A 121 12.50 12.27 3.55
N SER A 122 13.43 11.56 4.19
CA SER A 122 14.73 11.21 3.59
C SER A 122 14.60 10.22 2.44
N GLU A 123 13.68 9.26 2.54
CA GLU A 123 13.40 8.30 1.49
C GLU A 123 12.78 8.98 0.26
N TYR A 124 11.78 9.84 0.46
CA TYR A 124 11.19 10.59 -0.64
C TYR A 124 12.20 11.49 -1.34
N GLU A 125 12.99 12.26 -0.58
CA GLU A 125 14.03 13.13 -1.13
C GLU A 125 15.05 12.32 -1.95
N ALA A 126 15.57 11.23 -1.40
CA ALA A 126 16.53 10.38 -2.08
C ALA A 126 15.96 9.74 -3.36
N MET A 127 14.71 9.29 -3.31
CA MET A 127 14.04 8.71 -4.49
C MET A 127 13.83 9.75 -5.61
N ARG A 128 13.54 11.02 -5.27
CA ARG A 128 13.38 12.11 -6.24
C ARG A 128 14.67 12.51 -6.90
N GLN A 129 15.79 12.42 -6.19
CA GLN A 129 17.11 12.81 -6.72
C GLN A 129 17.65 11.81 -7.75
N ILE A 130 17.08 10.63 -7.90
CA ILE A 130 17.50 9.66 -8.91
C ILE A 130 17.08 10.13 -10.30
N ASP A 131 18.04 10.37 -11.20
CA ASP A 131 17.73 10.53 -12.63
C ASP A 131 17.34 9.19 -13.24
N LEU A 132 16.03 8.92 -13.24
CA LEU A 132 15.46 7.67 -13.74
C LEU A 132 15.69 7.46 -15.24
N SER A 133 15.88 8.53 -16.01
CA SER A 133 16.11 8.48 -17.46
C SER A 133 17.53 8.01 -17.79
N ALA A 134 18.50 8.41 -16.97
CA ALA A 134 19.90 8.04 -17.12
C ALA A 134 20.31 6.84 -16.24
N LEU A 135 19.39 6.27 -15.46
CA LEU A 135 19.69 5.19 -14.52
C LEU A 135 20.05 3.91 -15.29
N PRO A 136 21.29 3.38 -15.13
CA PRO A 136 21.72 2.22 -15.94
C PRO A 136 21.18 0.89 -15.41
N SER A 137 20.90 0.79 -14.11
CA SER A 137 20.49 -0.45 -13.47
C SER A 137 19.88 -0.24 -12.09
N ARG A 138 19.12 -1.24 -11.61
CA ARG A 138 18.63 -1.30 -10.23
C ARG A 138 19.77 -1.28 -9.20
N THR A 139 20.91 -1.88 -9.51
CA THR A 139 22.12 -1.84 -8.67
C THR A 139 22.69 -0.42 -8.54
N ALA A 140 22.60 0.39 -9.61
CA ALA A 140 23.01 1.78 -9.55
C ALA A 140 22.07 2.60 -8.64
N ALA A 141 20.74 2.34 -8.70
CA ALA A 141 19.78 2.94 -7.78
C ALA A 141 20.05 2.55 -6.31
N ASP A 142 20.35 1.28 -6.04
CA ASP A 142 20.70 0.81 -4.69
C ASP A 142 21.91 1.57 -4.12
N ARG A 143 22.94 1.76 -4.94
CA ARG A 143 24.13 2.53 -4.53
C ARG A 143 23.81 4.01 -4.28
N PHE A 144 22.94 4.60 -5.10
CA PHE A 144 22.53 5.99 -4.95
C PHE A 144 21.78 6.21 -3.63
N LEU A 145 20.90 5.29 -3.28
CA LEU A 145 20.11 5.36 -2.05
C LEU A 145 20.89 5.03 -0.76
N LEU A 146 22.13 4.51 -0.86
CA LEU A 146 22.89 3.97 0.27
C LEU A 146 23.11 4.97 1.41
N GLU A 147 23.36 6.25 1.09
CA GLU A 147 23.63 7.28 2.08
C GLU A 147 22.37 7.68 2.86
N ALA A 148 21.25 7.89 2.13
CA ALA A 148 19.99 8.32 2.73
C ALA A 148 19.25 7.16 3.43
N VAL A 149 19.41 5.92 2.92
CA VAL A 149 18.76 4.71 3.42
C VAL A 149 19.81 3.64 3.68
N PRO A 150 20.54 3.68 4.81
CA PRO A 150 21.64 2.77 5.10
C PRO A 150 21.24 1.30 5.25
N ASP A 151 20.00 1.04 5.72
CA ASP A 151 19.50 -0.33 5.88
C ASP A 151 19.25 -0.98 4.51
N TRP A 152 19.89 -2.13 4.29
CA TRP A 152 19.79 -2.86 3.02
C TRP A 152 18.35 -3.33 2.73
N GLY A 153 17.64 -3.83 3.76
CA GLY A 153 16.27 -4.33 3.63
C GLY A 153 15.32 -3.23 3.18
N ASN A 154 15.42 -2.05 3.82
CA ASN A 154 14.62 -0.88 3.46
C ASN A 154 14.93 -0.42 2.02
N ARG A 155 16.20 -0.38 1.61
CA ARG A 155 16.54 -0.03 0.22
C ARG A 155 15.94 -1.03 -0.78
N GLN A 156 16.07 -2.34 -0.53
CA GLN A 156 15.48 -3.34 -1.41
C GLN A 156 13.96 -3.21 -1.46
N PHE A 157 13.31 -2.88 -0.35
CA PHE A 157 11.88 -2.61 -0.31
C PHE A 157 11.51 -1.40 -1.17
N LEU A 158 12.19 -0.25 -1.04
CA LEU A 158 11.97 0.92 -1.90
C LEU A 158 12.16 0.58 -3.38
N LEU A 159 13.20 -0.17 -3.70
CA LEU A 159 13.51 -0.57 -5.07
C LEU A 159 12.48 -1.54 -5.67
N THR A 160 11.60 -2.16 -4.88
CA THR A 160 10.47 -2.91 -5.46
C THR A 160 9.56 -2.04 -6.30
N ASN A 161 9.55 -0.72 -6.03
CA ASN A 161 8.79 0.29 -6.77
C ASN A 161 9.49 0.80 -8.04
N LEU A 162 10.72 0.36 -8.32
CA LEU A 162 11.44 0.74 -9.52
C LEU A 162 11.13 -0.23 -10.66
N ALA A 163 10.53 0.24 -11.74
CA ALA A 163 10.23 -0.54 -12.94
C ALA A 163 11.01 -0.04 -14.14
N LYS A 164 11.35 -0.93 -15.07
CA LYS A 164 11.82 -0.50 -16.40
C LYS A 164 10.66 0.08 -17.18
N ARG A 165 10.91 1.17 -17.88
CA ARG A 165 9.92 1.78 -18.78
C ARG A 165 9.64 0.86 -19.95
N GLU A 166 8.40 0.90 -20.43
CA GLU A 166 7.97 0.05 -21.58
C GLU A 166 8.70 0.40 -22.89
N ASP A 167 9.10 1.68 -23.04
CA ASP A 167 9.89 2.15 -24.17
C ASP A 167 11.37 1.69 -24.15
N GLY A 168 11.76 0.97 -23.08
CA GLY A 168 13.13 0.46 -22.88
C GLY A 168 14.14 1.52 -22.41
N ASN A 169 13.75 2.78 -22.26
CA ASN A 169 14.62 3.90 -21.95
C ASN A 169 14.55 4.27 -20.46
N GLY A 170 15.44 3.70 -19.64
CA GLY A 170 15.54 4.03 -18.23
C GLY A 170 14.48 3.31 -17.37
N PHE A 171 14.11 3.97 -16.28
CA PHE A 171 13.21 3.45 -15.25
C PHE A 171 12.10 4.43 -14.92
N SER A 172 11.11 3.98 -14.17
CA SER A 172 10.05 4.79 -13.57
C SER A 172 9.71 4.25 -12.18
N TRP A 173 9.25 5.13 -11.29
CA TRP A 173 8.58 4.69 -10.08
C TRP A 173 7.15 4.26 -10.42
N ILE A 174 6.72 3.11 -9.87
CA ILE A 174 5.34 2.63 -9.97
C ILE A 174 4.44 3.19 -8.87
N ILE A 175 4.98 4.08 -8.05
CA ILE A 175 4.25 4.83 -7.02
C ILE A 175 4.20 6.30 -7.41
N ASN A 176 3.15 6.98 -6.98
CA ASN A 176 2.99 8.42 -7.18
C ASN A 176 3.62 9.19 -6.01
N LEU A 177 4.94 9.45 -6.10
CA LEU A 177 5.69 10.14 -5.04
C LEU A 177 5.08 11.49 -4.66
N ASP A 178 4.54 12.24 -5.63
CA ASP A 178 3.94 13.56 -5.38
C ASP A 178 2.72 13.43 -4.47
N ALA A 179 1.80 12.54 -4.81
CA ALA A 179 0.60 12.31 -4.02
C ALA A 179 0.90 11.76 -2.61
N LEU A 180 1.91 10.90 -2.49
CA LEU A 180 2.30 10.33 -1.20
C LEU A 180 2.90 11.38 -0.27
N GLU A 181 3.83 12.19 -0.78
CA GLU A 181 4.52 13.23 -0.02
C GLU A 181 3.57 14.36 0.40
N GLU A 182 2.72 14.87 -0.51
CA GLU A 182 1.74 15.91 -0.20
C GLU A 182 0.75 15.49 0.91
N ASN A 183 0.42 14.21 1.00
CA ASN A 183 -0.54 13.69 1.98
C ASN A 183 0.12 12.95 3.15
N GLN A 184 1.45 13.02 3.28
CA GLN A 184 2.20 12.27 4.30
C GLN A 184 1.69 12.54 5.72
N ARG A 185 1.42 13.80 6.07
CA ARG A 185 0.91 14.16 7.42
C ARG A 185 -0.43 13.53 7.74
N GLU A 186 -1.28 13.35 6.76
CA GLU A 186 -2.56 12.68 6.91
C GLU A 186 -2.37 11.18 7.12
N ILE A 187 -1.50 10.56 6.33
CA ILE A 187 -1.19 9.12 6.42
C ILE A 187 -0.52 8.79 7.76
N GLU A 188 0.34 9.66 8.28
CA GLU A 188 0.97 9.53 9.58
C GLU A 188 0.03 9.89 10.74
N GLY A 189 -1.05 10.61 10.48
CA GLY A 189 -2.08 10.98 11.44
C GLY A 189 -2.82 9.79 12.06
N SER A 190 -3.69 10.08 13.05
CA SER A 190 -4.62 9.08 13.58
C SER A 190 -5.68 8.75 12.55
N PRO A 191 -5.93 7.48 12.21
CA PRO A 191 -6.99 7.12 11.27
C PRO A 191 -8.39 7.26 11.87
N ILE A 192 -8.49 7.40 13.18
CA ILE A 192 -9.73 7.45 13.95
C ILE A 192 -9.86 8.86 14.52
N GLY A 193 -11.00 9.51 14.31
CA GLY A 193 -11.33 10.80 14.91
C GLY A 193 -11.35 10.73 16.45
N THR A 194 -11.28 11.88 17.11
CA THR A 194 -11.28 11.98 18.58
C THR A 194 -12.58 11.52 19.24
N ASP A 195 -13.64 11.33 18.46
CA ASP A 195 -14.99 11.00 18.94
C ASP A 195 -15.21 9.48 19.16
N HIS A 196 -14.25 8.65 18.83
CA HIS A 196 -14.29 7.19 19.02
C HIS A 196 -13.48 6.71 20.25
N ARG A 197 -13.48 7.49 21.32
CA ARG A 197 -12.88 7.09 22.62
C ARG A 197 -13.90 6.41 23.53
#